data_b90ea257f01cdae5d32ce2201592e822
#
_entry.id   b90ea257f01cdae5d32ce2201592e822
#
_cell.length_a   1.000
_cell.length_b   1.000
_cell.length_c   1.000
_cell.angle_alpha   90.00
_cell.angle_beta   90.00
_cell.angle_gamma   90.00
#
_symmetry.space_group_name_H-M   'P 1'
#
loop_
_entity.id
_entity.type
_entity.pdbx_description
1 polymer ?
#
loop_
_entity_poly.entity_id
_entity_poly.type
_entity_poly.pdbx_seq_one_letter_code
_entity_poly.pdbx_strand_id
1 'polypeptide(L)'
;GLVRPYKIHFPGLISFVFEDLPEAQRFADDLFVIQQALQKNRDERLALFQAKAAQYRGMKVKPPVSEEQRKYIVQANALNQQRDYAEAIGLYIRTIELDPVSYPGAYFNLALLSAQMQRFKPAIAYMKQYLLLAPDAKDARGGQDKIYEWEMMLQKKERQK
;
A
#
# COMPACT_ATOMS: atom_id res chain seq x y z
N GLY A 1 -13.94 38.46 -27.96
CA GLY A 1 -13.00 38.29 -26.85
C GLY A 1 -12.65 36.81 -26.70
N LEU A 2 -11.36 36.49 -26.64
CA LEU A 2 -10.89 35.13 -26.37
C LEU A 2 -11.32 34.71 -24.95
N VAL A 3 -12.28 33.81 -24.87
CA VAL A 3 -12.65 33.17 -23.58
C VAL A 3 -11.46 32.32 -23.15
N ARG A 4 -10.87 32.61 -21.98
CA ARG A 4 -9.81 31.78 -21.43
C ARG A 4 -10.43 30.52 -20.87
N PRO A 5 -10.01 29.31 -21.31
CA PRO A 5 -10.57 28.07 -20.82
C PRO A 5 -10.21 27.86 -19.33
N TYR A 6 -11.09 27.24 -18.56
CA TYR A 6 -10.86 26.85 -17.18
C TYR A 6 -9.99 25.57 -17.16
N LYS A 7 -8.94 25.58 -16.33
CA LYS A 7 -8.03 24.45 -16.18
C LYS A 7 -8.07 23.90 -14.76
N ILE A 8 -8.34 22.61 -14.63
CA ILE A 8 -8.09 21.87 -13.39
C ILE A 8 -6.82 21.06 -13.60
N HIS A 9 -5.79 21.33 -12.80
CA HIS A 9 -4.47 20.73 -12.92
C HIS A 9 -4.22 19.74 -11.76
N PHE A 10 -3.85 18.50 -12.12
CA PHE A 10 -3.41 17.50 -11.17
C PHE A 10 -1.88 17.37 -11.26
N PRO A 11 -1.13 17.70 -10.19
CA PRO A 11 0.32 17.64 -10.22
C PRO A 11 0.82 16.23 -10.60
N GLY A 12 1.59 16.18 -11.69
CA GLY A 12 2.24 14.95 -12.15
C GLY A 12 1.38 14.04 -13.04
N LEU A 13 0.14 14.40 -13.43
CA LEU A 13 -0.74 13.53 -14.20
C LEU A 13 -1.35 14.18 -15.43
N ILE A 14 -2.43 14.90 -15.27
CA ILE A 14 -3.27 15.36 -16.38
C ILE A 14 -3.82 16.74 -16.06
N SER A 15 -4.00 17.58 -17.08
CA SER A 15 -4.79 18.80 -17.00
C SER A 15 -6.09 18.62 -17.76
N PHE A 16 -7.20 18.93 -17.13
CA PHE A 16 -8.50 19.02 -17.79
C PHE A 16 -8.78 20.46 -18.15
N VAL A 17 -9.33 20.67 -19.35
CA VAL A 17 -9.67 21.98 -19.89
C VAL A 17 -11.18 22.01 -20.13
N PHE A 18 -11.85 23.01 -19.60
CA PHE A 18 -13.30 23.18 -19.69
C PHE A 18 -13.63 24.51 -20.39
N GLU A 19 -14.69 24.53 -21.15
CA GLU A 19 -15.12 25.70 -21.88
C GLU A 19 -15.87 26.68 -20.98
N ASP A 20 -16.57 26.17 -19.97
CA ASP A 20 -17.30 27.02 -19.03
C ASP A 20 -16.99 26.68 -17.55
N LEU A 21 -17.26 27.67 -16.67
CA LEU A 21 -17.02 27.55 -15.24
C LEU A 21 -17.96 26.53 -14.55
N PRO A 22 -19.28 26.49 -14.86
CA PRO A 22 -20.18 25.50 -14.28
C PRO A 22 -19.77 24.06 -14.54
N GLU A 23 -19.26 23.73 -15.73
CA GLU A 23 -18.77 22.40 -16.06
C GLU A 23 -17.51 22.05 -15.24
N ALA A 24 -16.56 22.99 -15.17
CA ALA A 24 -15.34 22.82 -14.36
C ALA A 24 -15.67 22.63 -12.87
N GLN A 25 -16.63 23.35 -12.34
CA GLN A 25 -17.08 23.21 -10.95
C GLN A 25 -17.74 21.86 -10.69
N ARG A 26 -18.67 21.42 -11.54
CA ARG A 26 -19.30 20.08 -11.41
C ARG A 26 -18.25 18.98 -11.43
N PHE A 27 -17.29 19.04 -12.35
CA PHE A 27 -16.20 18.06 -12.42
C PHE A 27 -15.35 18.06 -11.14
N ALA A 28 -15.03 19.24 -10.59
CA ALA A 28 -14.28 19.34 -9.32
C ALA A 28 -15.07 18.76 -8.14
N ASP A 29 -16.39 19.02 -8.06
CA ASP A 29 -17.28 18.51 -7.03
C ASP A 29 -17.39 16.97 -7.10
N ASP A 30 -17.56 16.42 -8.30
CA ASP A 30 -17.61 14.98 -8.52
C ASP A 30 -16.30 14.30 -8.10
N LEU A 31 -15.16 14.89 -8.45
CA LEU A 31 -13.85 14.39 -8.01
C LEU A 31 -13.68 14.44 -6.50
N PHE A 32 -14.16 15.49 -5.85
CA PHE A 32 -14.12 15.61 -4.40
C PHE A 32 -14.94 14.51 -3.72
N VAL A 33 -16.16 14.24 -4.22
CA VAL A 33 -17.01 13.14 -3.72
C VAL A 33 -16.32 11.79 -3.90
N ILE A 34 -15.70 11.53 -5.06
CA ILE A 34 -14.95 10.29 -5.32
C ILE A 34 -13.76 10.17 -4.35
N GLN A 35 -13.01 11.25 -4.15
CA GLN A 35 -11.87 11.25 -3.22
C GLN A 35 -12.30 10.96 -1.78
N GLN A 36 -13.40 11.53 -1.32
CA GLN A 36 -13.95 11.24 0.01
C GLN A 36 -14.39 9.78 0.14
N ALA A 37 -15.08 9.23 -0.87
CA ALA A 37 -15.50 7.84 -0.87
C ALA A 37 -14.30 6.87 -0.84
N LEU A 38 -13.24 7.17 -1.61
CA LEU A 38 -12.01 6.38 -1.60
C LEU A 38 -11.26 6.47 -0.26
N GLN A 39 -11.24 7.65 0.37
CA GLN A 39 -10.64 7.83 1.69
C GLN A 39 -11.39 7.02 2.74
N LYS A 40 -12.73 7.14 2.79
CA LYS A 40 -13.58 6.38 3.70
C LYS A 40 -13.37 4.86 3.55
N ASN A 41 -13.33 4.37 2.31
CA ASN A 41 -13.07 2.96 2.04
C ASN A 41 -11.70 2.50 2.57
N ARG A 42 -10.66 3.32 2.41
CA ARG A 42 -9.32 3.04 2.95
C ARG A 42 -9.34 2.97 4.46
N ASP A 43 -10.00 3.91 5.12
CA ASP A 43 -10.08 3.98 6.59
C ASP A 43 -10.84 2.78 7.17
N GLU A 44 -11.95 2.39 6.54
CA GLU A 44 -12.71 1.19 6.89
C GLU A 44 -11.89 -0.10 6.73
N ARG A 45 -11.16 -0.23 5.63
CA ARG A 45 -10.27 -1.39 5.40
C ARG A 45 -9.13 -1.45 6.42
N LEU A 46 -8.56 -0.30 6.77
CA LEU A 46 -7.51 -0.23 7.79
C LEU A 46 -8.07 -0.62 9.16
N ALA A 47 -9.24 -0.13 9.55
CA ALA A 47 -9.88 -0.48 10.80
C ALA A 47 -10.20 -1.98 10.90
N LEU A 48 -10.71 -2.58 9.81
CA LEU A 48 -10.94 -4.02 9.72
C LEU A 48 -9.64 -4.82 9.86
N PHE A 49 -8.57 -4.38 9.21
CA PHE A 49 -7.27 -5.03 9.34
C PHE A 49 -6.72 -4.93 10.75
N GLN A 50 -6.81 -3.76 11.40
CA GLN A 50 -6.40 -3.56 12.79
C GLN A 50 -7.14 -4.49 13.75
N ALA A 51 -8.46 -4.66 13.58
CA ALA A 51 -9.25 -5.58 14.37
C ALA A 51 -8.81 -7.03 14.19
N LYS A 52 -8.60 -7.48 12.95
CA LYS A 52 -8.08 -8.83 12.64
C LYS A 52 -6.67 -9.05 13.21
N ALA A 53 -5.80 -8.05 13.11
CA ALA A 53 -4.44 -8.12 13.67
C ALA A 53 -4.48 -8.23 15.20
N ALA A 54 -5.34 -7.48 15.87
CA ALA A 54 -5.52 -7.58 17.32
C ALA A 54 -6.01 -8.98 17.73
N GLN A 55 -7.01 -9.52 17.03
CA GLN A 55 -7.50 -10.88 17.24
C GLN A 55 -6.38 -11.90 17.01
N TYR A 56 -5.64 -11.80 15.91
CA TYR A 56 -4.50 -12.68 15.59
C TYR A 56 -3.46 -12.67 16.72
N ARG A 57 -3.06 -11.49 17.21
CA ARG A 57 -2.09 -11.40 18.32
C ARG A 57 -2.58 -12.09 19.60
N GLY A 58 -3.89 -11.99 19.90
CA GLY A 58 -4.50 -12.63 21.07
C GLY A 58 -4.65 -14.15 20.98
N MET A 59 -4.49 -14.76 19.82
CA MET A 59 -4.61 -16.20 19.66
C MET A 59 -3.41 -16.91 20.28
N LYS A 60 -3.69 -17.91 21.16
CA LYS A 60 -2.67 -18.80 21.73
C LYS A 60 -2.00 -19.68 20.65
N VAL A 61 -2.81 -20.16 19.70
CA VAL A 61 -2.35 -20.94 18.55
C VAL A 61 -2.67 -20.13 17.32
N LYS A 62 -1.63 -19.80 16.55
CA LYS A 62 -1.79 -19.04 15.29
C LYS A 62 -2.39 -19.94 14.21
N PRO A 63 -3.24 -19.41 13.32
CA PRO A 63 -3.78 -20.17 12.20
C PRO A 63 -2.62 -20.67 11.31
N PRO A 64 -2.68 -21.93 10.87
CA PRO A 64 -1.66 -22.45 9.96
C PRO A 64 -1.78 -21.77 8.58
N VAL A 65 -0.65 -21.65 7.92
CA VAL A 65 -0.59 -21.26 6.50
C VAL A 65 -1.21 -22.40 5.68
N SER A 66 -2.18 -22.10 4.81
CA SER A 66 -2.79 -23.09 3.92
C SER A 66 -1.78 -23.60 2.88
N GLU A 67 -2.04 -24.77 2.29
CA GLU A 67 -1.16 -25.32 1.25
C GLU A 67 -1.10 -24.41 0.01
N GLU A 68 -2.20 -23.77 -0.34
CA GLU A 68 -2.23 -22.80 -1.43
C GLU A 68 -1.41 -21.56 -1.12
N GLN A 69 -1.51 -21.00 0.08
CA GLN A 69 -0.63 -19.91 0.52
C GLN A 69 0.84 -20.33 0.50
N ARG A 70 1.14 -21.55 1.00
CA ARG A 70 2.49 -22.09 1.00
C ARG A 70 3.07 -22.15 -0.40
N LYS A 71 2.30 -22.60 -1.38
CA LYS A 71 2.69 -22.60 -2.80
C LYS A 71 3.09 -21.19 -3.27
N TYR A 72 2.25 -20.20 -3.03
CA TYR A 72 2.56 -18.82 -3.41
C TYR A 72 3.80 -18.27 -2.70
N ILE A 73 3.96 -18.55 -1.41
CA ILE A 73 5.14 -18.11 -0.63
C ILE A 73 6.43 -18.70 -1.22
N VAL A 74 6.45 -20.01 -1.50
CA VAL A 74 7.64 -20.68 -2.06
C VAL A 74 7.99 -20.11 -3.44
N GLN A 75 6.99 -19.92 -4.29
CA GLN A 75 7.18 -19.35 -5.62
C GLN A 75 7.65 -17.88 -5.54
N ALA A 76 7.05 -17.07 -4.65
CA ALA A 76 7.46 -15.68 -4.44
C ALA A 76 8.91 -15.58 -3.95
N ASN A 77 9.32 -16.46 -3.04
CA ASN A 77 10.70 -16.52 -2.56
C ASN A 77 11.68 -16.85 -3.70
N ALA A 78 11.34 -17.80 -4.56
CA ALA A 78 12.16 -18.17 -5.72
C ALA A 78 12.30 -17.00 -6.73
N LEU A 79 11.20 -16.32 -7.04
CA LEU A 79 11.22 -15.14 -7.91
C LEU A 79 12.02 -13.98 -7.32
N ASN A 80 11.91 -13.77 -6.00
CA ASN A 80 12.72 -12.77 -5.31
C ASN A 80 14.24 -13.05 -5.45
N GLN A 81 14.64 -14.32 -5.32
CA GLN A 81 16.04 -14.72 -5.53
C GLN A 81 16.51 -14.47 -6.97
N GLN A 82 15.60 -14.63 -7.95
CA GLN A 82 15.84 -14.34 -9.36
C GLN A 82 15.76 -12.84 -9.68
N ARG A 83 15.46 -11.98 -8.69
CA ARG A 83 15.23 -10.54 -8.83
C ARG A 83 14.02 -10.18 -9.68
N ASP A 84 13.10 -11.11 -9.86
CA ASP A 84 11.80 -10.84 -10.48
C ASP A 84 10.82 -10.30 -9.42
N TYR A 85 11.06 -9.05 -9.02
CA TYR A 85 10.37 -8.42 -7.90
C TYR A 85 8.89 -8.17 -8.19
N ALA A 86 8.54 -7.87 -9.43
CA ALA A 86 7.15 -7.58 -9.79
C ALA A 86 6.26 -8.81 -9.66
N GLU A 87 6.71 -9.97 -10.16
CA GLU A 87 5.98 -11.23 -10.04
C GLU A 87 5.98 -11.73 -8.59
N ALA A 88 7.10 -11.61 -7.87
CA ALA A 88 7.17 -11.95 -6.45
C ALA A 88 6.15 -11.15 -5.61
N ILE A 89 6.01 -9.84 -5.85
CA ILE A 89 4.99 -9.00 -5.22
C ILE A 89 3.59 -9.53 -5.52
N GLY A 90 3.30 -9.90 -6.77
CA GLY A 90 2.00 -10.45 -7.16
C GLY A 90 1.64 -11.70 -6.37
N LEU A 91 2.58 -12.62 -6.15
CA LEU A 91 2.34 -13.84 -5.39
C LEU A 91 2.19 -13.60 -3.88
N TYR A 92 2.96 -12.68 -3.29
CA TYR A 92 2.74 -12.28 -1.89
C TYR A 92 1.39 -11.60 -1.69
N ILE A 93 0.93 -10.79 -2.66
CA ILE A 93 -0.42 -10.20 -2.62
C ILE A 93 -1.48 -11.31 -2.60
N ARG A 94 -1.39 -12.31 -3.47
CA ARG A 94 -2.30 -13.47 -3.44
C ARG A 94 -2.27 -14.21 -2.12
N THR A 95 -1.10 -14.32 -1.49
CA THR A 95 -0.96 -14.94 -0.16
C THR A 95 -1.81 -14.22 0.89
N ILE A 96 -1.75 -12.88 0.94
CA ILE A 96 -2.53 -12.08 1.91
C ILE A 96 -4.01 -11.94 1.52
N GLU A 97 -4.37 -12.11 0.26
CA GLU A 97 -5.77 -12.16 -0.19
C GLU A 97 -6.48 -13.43 0.29
N LEU A 98 -5.78 -14.57 0.33
CA LEU A 98 -6.32 -15.82 0.87
C LEU A 98 -6.56 -15.73 2.37
N ASP A 99 -5.59 -15.24 3.13
CA ASP A 99 -5.73 -14.96 4.56
C ASP A 99 -4.80 -13.79 4.94
N PRO A 100 -5.34 -12.65 5.36
CA PRO A 100 -4.56 -11.44 5.61
C PRO A 100 -3.73 -11.49 6.90
N VAL A 101 -3.85 -12.51 7.75
CA VAL A 101 -3.18 -12.53 9.05
C VAL A 101 -2.28 -13.75 9.28
N SER A 102 -2.53 -14.87 8.61
CA SER A 102 -1.84 -16.14 8.88
C SER A 102 -0.33 -16.12 8.59
N TYR A 103 0.13 -15.23 7.68
CA TYR A 103 1.54 -15.13 7.30
C TYR A 103 2.04 -13.68 7.32
N PRO A 104 2.41 -13.13 8.49
CA PRO A 104 2.94 -11.75 8.60
C PRO A 104 4.16 -11.48 7.72
N GLY A 105 4.99 -12.50 7.47
CA GLY A 105 6.17 -12.40 6.60
C GLY A 105 5.87 -11.92 5.18
N ALA A 106 4.65 -12.15 4.65
CA ALA A 106 4.28 -11.61 3.34
C ALA A 106 4.31 -10.08 3.32
N TYR A 107 3.80 -9.42 4.36
CA TYR A 107 3.84 -7.95 4.46
C TYR A 107 5.26 -7.41 4.58
N PHE A 108 6.12 -8.09 5.34
CA PHE A 108 7.52 -7.72 5.45
C PHE A 108 8.23 -7.79 4.09
N ASN A 109 8.04 -8.89 3.36
CA ASN A 109 8.61 -9.07 2.03
C ASN A 109 8.02 -8.07 1.02
N LEU A 110 6.70 -7.84 1.02
CA LEU A 110 6.05 -6.82 0.19
C LEU A 110 6.63 -5.43 0.44
N ALA A 111 6.91 -5.09 1.70
CA ALA A 111 7.53 -3.82 2.06
C ALA A 111 8.94 -3.68 1.47
N LEU A 112 9.79 -4.69 1.66
CA LEU A 112 11.16 -4.66 1.16
C LEU A 112 11.21 -4.61 -0.38
N LEU A 113 10.41 -5.43 -1.06
CA LEU A 113 10.35 -5.46 -2.53
C LEU A 113 9.80 -4.17 -3.10
N SER A 114 8.77 -3.60 -2.46
CA SER A 114 8.25 -2.29 -2.87
C SER A 114 9.29 -1.19 -2.75
N ALA A 115 10.07 -1.18 -1.66
CA ALA A 115 11.16 -0.23 -1.46
C ALA A 115 12.30 -0.43 -2.48
N GLN A 116 12.64 -1.68 -2.81
CA GLN A 116 13.62 -2.02 -3.84
C GLN A 116 13.23 -1.44 -5.21
N MET A 117 11.92 -1.42 -5.49
CA MET A 117 11.37 -0.78 -6.69
C MET A 117 11.11 0.73 -6.52
N GLN A 118 11.65 1.38 -5.48
CA GLN A 118 11.47 2.79 -5.15
C GLN A 118 9.99 3.22 -4.97
N ARG A 119 9.13 2.28 -4.63
CA ARG A 119 7.70 2.50 -4.34
C ARG A 119 7.50 2.68 -2.83
N PHE A 120 7.99 3.80 -2.28
CA PHE A 120 8.07 4.01 -0.83
C PHE A 120 6.70 4.10 -0.14
N LYS A 121 5.66 4.67 -0.78
CA LYS A 121 4.30 4.70 -0.19
C LYS A 121 3.76 3.30 0.14
N PRO A 122 3.69 2.35 -0.80
CA PRO A 122 3.29 0.98 -0.48
C PRO A 122 4.28 0.27 0.45
N ALA A 123 5.60 0.52 0.35
CA ALA A 123 6.58 -0.06 1.26
C ALA A 123 6.28 0.28 2.72
N ILE A 124 6.04 1.55 3.02
CA ILE A 124 5.66 2.03 4.36
C ILE A 124 4.35 1.40 4.82
N ALA A 125 3.34 1.33 3.94
CA ALA A 125 2.03 0.77 4.27
C ALA A 125 2.14 -0.72 4.65
N TYR A 126 2.84 -1.53 3.86
CA TYR A 126 3.05 -2.94 4.15
C TYR A 126 3.88 -3.17 5.43
N MET A 127 4.93 -2.37 5.66
CA MET A 127 5.72 -2.50 6.88
C MET A 127 4.88 -2.15 8.12
N LYS A 128 4.03 -1.13 8.07
CA LYS A 128 3.08 -0.82 9.14
C LYS A 128 2.12 -1.98 9.42
N GLN A 129 1.62 -2.65 8.37
CA GLN A 129 0.77 -3.85 8.52
C GLN A 129 1.53 -5.02 9.15
N TYR A 130 2.79 -5.23 8.76
CA TYR A 130 3.66 -6.23 9.41
C TYR A 130 3.80 -5.96 10.91
N LEU A 131 4.11 -4.72 11.30
CA LEU A 131 4.28 -4.35 12.69
C LEU A 131 2.98 -4.44 13.51
N LEU A 132 1.82 -4.27 12.89
CA LEU A 132 0.53 -4.53 13.52
C LEU A 132 0.31 -6.02 13.84
N LEU A 133 0.80 -6.92 12.99
CA LEU A 133 0.67 -8.37 13.17
C LEU A 133 1.74 -8.96 14.11
N ALA A 134 2.95 -8.45 14.05
CA ALA A 134 4.11 -9.00 14.73
C ALA A 134 4.96 -7.90 15.43
N PRO A 135 4.39 -7.14 16.39
CA PRO A 135 5.09 -6.04 17.05
C PRO A 135 6.30 -6.49 17.88
N ASP A 136 6.27 -7.74 18.36
CA ASP A 136 7.32 -8.32 19.21
C ASP A 136 8.31 -9.18 18.43
N ALA A 137 8.26 -9.17 17.10
CA ALA A 137 9.22 -9.89 16.27
C ALA A 137 10.64 -9.32 16.43
N LYS A 138 11.66 -10.17 16.30
CA LYS A 138 13.07 -9.76 16.46
C LYS A 138 13.49 -8.65 15.52
N ASP A 139 12.87 -8.57 14.35
CA ASP A 139 13.12 -7.57 13.31
C ASP A 139 12.13 -6.38 13.32
N ALA A 140 11.19 -6.35 14.29
CA ALA A 140 10.20 -5.28 14.37
C ALA A 140 10.85 -3.90 14.53
N ARG A 141 11.91 -3.78 15.35
CA ARG A 141 12.66 -2.52 15.50
C ARG A 141 13.29 -2.09 14.18
N GLY A 142 13.95 -3.03 13.47
CA GLY A 142 14.51 -2.78 12.14
C GLY A 142 13.46 -2.41 11.11
N GLY A 143 12.28 -3.00 11.20
CA GLY A 143 11.13 -2.63 10.37
C GLY A 143 10.68 -1.19 10.60
N GLN A 144 10.62 -0.74 11.86
CA GLN A 144 10.29 0.64 12.20
C GLN A 144 11.35 1.63 11.68
N ASP A 145 12.64 1.29 11.84
CA ASP A 145 13.74 2.13 11.33
C ASP A 145 13.67 2.27 9.81
N LYS A 146 13.30 1.22 9.07
CA LYS A 146 13.07 1.29 7.62
C LYS A 146 11.91 2.20 7.24
N ILE A 147 10.84 2.26 8.02
CA ILE A 147 9.74 3.21 7.78
C ILE A 147 10.30 4.65 7.82
N TYR A 148 11.11 5.01 8.82
CA TYR A 148 11.70 6.35 8.92
C TYR A 148 12.62 6.67 7.73
N GLU A 149 13.45 5.71 7.30
CA GLU A 149 14.30 5.86 6.11
C GLU A 149 13.45 6.11 4.84
N TRP A 150 12.39 5.33 4.63
CA TRP A 150 11.54 5.45 3.44
C TRP A 150 10.67 6.71 3.46
N GLU A 151 10.23 7.17 4.62
CA GLU A 151 9.54 8.45 4.77
C GLU A 151 10.46 9.61 4.35
N MET A 152 11.73 9.59 4.74
CA MET A 152 12.73 10.57 4.31
C MET A 152 12.96 10.51 2.78
N MET A 153 13.08 9.30 2.22
CA MET A 153 13.27 9.14 0.77
C MET A 153 12.06 9.61 -0.03
N LEU A 154 10.84 9.35 0.49
CA LEU A 154 9.60 9.83 -0.12
C LEU A 154 9.55 11.36 -0.16
N GLN A 155 9.87 12.02 0.95
CA GLN A 155 9.92 13.49 1.02
C GLN A 155 10.95 14.08 0.04
N LYS A 156 12.14 13.47 -0.10
CA LYS A 156 13.15 13.90 -1.07
C LYS A 156 12.60 13.79 -2.51
N LYS A 157 11.94 12.68 -2.83
CA LYS A 157 11.35 12.45 -4.17
C LYS A 157 10.23 13.43 -4.50
N GLU A 158 9.45 13.85 -3.49
CA GLU A 158 8.37 14.83 -3.66
C GLU A 158 8.89 16.26 -3.87
N ARG A 159 10.05 16.60 -3.28
CA ARG A 159 10.71 17.92 -3.47
C ARG A 159 11.40 18.08 -4.83
N GLN A 160 11.66 16.98 -5.55
CA GLN A 160 12.35 16.98 -6.85
C GLN A 160 11.37 17.01 -8.03
N LYS A 161 10.05 17.04 -7.79
CA LYS A 161 8.98 17.17 -8.78
C LYS A 161 8.47 18.59 -8.89
#